data_3fa751be309dede95161ec9c80a8ad3d
#
_entry.id   3fa751be309dede95161ec9c80a8ad3d
#
_cell.length_a   1.000
_cell.length_b   1.000
_cell.length_c   1.000
_cell.angle_alpha   90.00
_cell.angle_beta   90.00
_cell.angle_gamma   90.00
#
_symmetry.space_group_name_H-M   'P 1'
#
loop_
_entity.id
_entity.type
_entity.pdbx_description
1 polymer ?
#
loop_
_entity_poly.entity_id
_entity_poly.type
_entity_poly.pdbx_seq_one_letter_code
_entity_poly.pdbx_strand_id
1 'polypeptide(L)'
;MDAVEEIKSRLSIEDVVGRHVDLKRSGASYKGLCPFHQEKTPSFYVTPARGTYHCFGCGKGGDIFSFAMEMEKLPFPEALQALAGQAGVTLPERGEQQPSLKKRLFEANEAAARFFQEALASEQGVRARRYLKERHFGPEAWEMFELGYAPNGRDSITAQLHRAGFDDRILLAAGLAMQDDSGGTTRDRFRGRLMFPIRDLSGRMTGFGARALDADQQPKYLNSPQTEIFDKSSVLYGVHRGGDAIKDTGRAVLVEGYLDAVRAHLCGYRNVVASLGTAVTAQQLTALTRLTSTVVLALDPDPAGQSAAARTSLNALAEVTKQKGRAAGTAGALDLRIARLAEGDGDPDELIRDHPDRWQEAVEKSIPAFEFFFTKTLEDLDRSSDAWRQEAIDRLLPPIQQLAASAGWQATWLQRLATETGVDPRALQRSMSAAQPNRPRQRQANSGQRGQEVVTGTTARGLAGDPGLGIEQALLTLLLKLLVLPPDVAGAVAEAPWERPEHRMIVEALVGWRESQNYDFLLFQETVPDALRAYSEELQAKNTPLPDEGKFGVAVASHLERLRSFRLKAQLTRAYQVLPELSGEDRTMALATVGQLIDQIRDLDANMEKLSQLTSQSVLMQHGV
;
A
#
# COMPACT_ATOMS: atom_id res chain seq x y z
N MET A 1 -33.70 -2.78 15.88
CA MET A 1 -32.85 -4.01 16.04
C MET A 1 -32.38 -4.38 14.66
N ASP A 2 -31.13 -4.64 14.46
CA ASP A 2 -30.61 -5.10 13.16
C ASP A 2 -31.23 -6.47 12.85
N ALA A 3 -31.62 -6.72 11.59
CA ALA A 3 -32.26 -7.98 11.19
C ALA A 3 -31.39 -9.22 11.56
N VAL A 4 -30.07 -9.08 11.57
CA VAL A 4 -29.13 -10.12 12.02
C VAL A 4 -29.30 -10.44 13.50
N GLU A 5 -29.42 -9.43 14.34
CA GLU A 5 -29.66 -9.57 15.79
C GLU A 5 -31.03 -10.20 16.06
N GLU A 6 -32.05 -9.80 15.31
CA GLU A 6 -33.38 -10.36 15.44
C GLU A 6 -33.43 -11.85 15.04
N ILE A 7 -32.76 -12.23 13.95
CA ILE A 7 -32.65 -13.63 13.54
C ILE A 7 -31.90 -14.45 14.59
N LYS A 8 -30.79 -13.95 15.13
CA LYS A 8 -30.02 -14.61 16.21
C LYS A 8 -30.82 -14.78 17.50
N SER A 9 -31.74 -13.85 17.77
CA SER A 9 -32.61 -13.95 18.96
C SER A 9 -33.71 -15.01 18.81
N ARG A 10 -34.13 -15.33 17.57
CA ARG A 10 -35.21 -16.27 17.26
C ARG A 10 -34.76 -17.68 16.89
N LEU A 11 -33.52 -17.82 16.39
CA LEU A 11 -32.93 -19.12 16.02
C LEU A 11 -31.81 -19.50 16.96
N SER A 12 -31.95 -20.63 17.64
CA SER A 12 -30.86 -21.17 18.42
C SER A 12 -29.82 -21.87 17.52
N ILE A 13 -28.55 -21.78 17.89
CA ILE A 13 -27.49 -22.41 17.09
C ILE A 13 -27.61 -23.93 17.09
N GLU A 14 -28.05 -24.52 18.19
CA GLU A 14 -28.31 -25.98 18.30
C GLU A 14 -29.40 -26.46 17.36
N ASP A 15 -30.45 -25.64 17.12
CA ASP A 15 -31.54 -25.99 16.19
C ASP A 15 -31.07 -25.90 14.74
N VAL A 16 -30.30 -24.84 14.40
CA VAL A 16 -29.76 -24.65 13.03
C VAL A 16 -28.76 -25.77 12.70
N VAL A 17 -27.82 -26.05 13.59
CA VAL A 17 -26.80 -27.08 13.40
C VAL A 17 -27.40 -28.47 13.50
N GLY A 18 -28.34 -28.71 14.41
CA GLY A 18 -28.96 -30.01 14.64
C GLY A 18 -29.72 -30.58 13.44
N ARG A 19 -30.10 -29.76 12.46
CA ARG A 19 -30.69 -30.22 11.18
C ARG A 19 -29.68 -30.95 10.28
N HIS A 20 -28.37 -30.70 10.50
CA HIS A 20 -27.30 -31.23 9.67
C HIS A 20 -26.34 -32.17 10.41
N VAL A 21 -26.31 -32.07 11.75
CA VAL A 21 -25.35 -32.78 12.60
C VAL A 21 -26.11 -33.43 13.75
N ASP A 22 -25.88 -34.75 13.98
CA ASP A 22 -26.40 -35.44 15.15
C ASP A 22 -25.64 -34.99 16.41
N LEU A 23 -26.29 -34.10 17.17
CA LEU A 23 -25.72 -33.42 18.33
C LEU A 23 -26.05 -34.17 19.61
N LYS A 24 -25.03 -34.60 20.35
CA LYS A 24 -25.16 -35.20 21.69
C LYS A 24 -24.75 -34.23 22.77
N ARG A 25 -25.53 -34.16 23.84
CA ARG A 25 -25.25 -33.24 24.95
C ARG A 25 -23.93 -33.60 25.64
N SER A 26 -23.09 -32.61 25.88
CA SER A 26 -21.80 -32.77 26.56
C SER A 26 -21.61 -31.58 27.54
N GLY A 27 -22.08 -31.74 28.77
CA GLY A 27 -22.14 -30.68 29.77
C GLY A 27 -23.06 -29.52 29.36
N ALA A 28 -22.54 -28.30 29.31
CA ALA A 28 -23.25 -27.11 28.87
C ALA A 28 -23.26 -26.89 27.35
N SER A 29 -22.60 -27.76 26.59
CA SER A 29 -22.48 -27.70 25.13
C SER A 29 -23.01 -28.96 24.47
N TYR A 30 -23.09 -28.99 23.15
CA TYR A 30 -23.38 -30.15 22.35
C TYR A 30 -22.14 -30.56 21.54
N LYS A 31 -22.03 -31.85 21.21
CA LYS A 31 -20.91 -32.44 20.49
C LYS A 31 -21.42 -33.36 19.39
N GLY A 32 -20.82 -33.30 18.20
CA GLY A 32 -21.13 -34.15 17.05
C GLY A 32 -19.94 -34.40 16.15
N LEU A 33 -20.14 -35.17 15.08
CA LEU A 33 -19.18 -35.33 14.01
C LEU A 33 -19.21 -34.05 13.13
N CYS A 34 -18.06 -33.58 12.72
CA CYS A 34 -17.96 -32.37 11.92
C CYS A 34 -18.52 -32.57 10.50
N PRO A 35 -19.42 -31.70 10.02
CA PRO A 35 -19.94 -31.80 8.66
C PRO A 35 -18.96 -31.27 7.60
N PHE A 36 -17.86 -30.61 8.01
CA PHE A 36 -16.93 -29.93 7.12
C PHE A 36 -15.65 -30.72 6.82
N HIS A 37 -15.39 -31.82 7.55
CA HIS A 37 -14.30 -32.76 7.29
C HIS A 37 -14.65 -34.15 7.77
N GLN A 38 -14.00 -35.18 7.22
CA GLN A 38 -14.23 -36.55 7.61
C GLN A 38 -13.49 -36.89 8.92
N GLU A 39 -14.23 -37.34 9.93
CA GLU A 39 -13.69 -37.79 11.20
C GLU A 39 -14.50 -39.01 11.77
N LYS A 40 -13.85 -39.80 12.60
CA LYS A 40 -14.49 -40.93 13.30
C LYS A 40 -14.83 -40.64 14.75
N THR A 41 -14.13 -39.67 15.34
CA THR A 41 -14.33 -39.22 16.73
C THR A 41 -14.88 -37.80 16.73
N PRO A 42 -16.02 -37.53 17.43
CA PRO A 42 -16.63 -36.23 17.42
C PRO A 42 -15.66 -35.13 17.93
N SER A 43 -15.39 -34.10 17.11
CA SER A 43 -14.60 -32.94 17.48
C SER A 43 -15.32 -31.61 17.27
N PHE A 44 -16.57 -31.66 16.82
CA PHE A 44 -17.42 -30.50 16.55
C PHE A 44 -18.27 -30.15 17.77
N TYR A 45 -18.12 -28.98 18.32
CA TYR A 45 -18.80 -28.48 19.50
C TYR A 45 -19.71 -27.32 19.18
N VAL A 46 -20.92 -27.32 19.77
CA VAL A 46 -21.87 -26.21 19.72
C VAL A 46 -22.08 -25.69 21.14
N THR A 47 -21.94 -24.40 21.34
CA THR A 47 -22.09 -23.74 22.65
C THR A 47 -23.28 -22.78 22.59
N PRO A 48 -24.49 -23.20 23.04
CA PRO A 48 -25.71 -22.39 22.97
C PRO A 48 -25.59 -21.07 23.68
N ALA A 49 -24.99 -21.06 24.88
CA ALA A 49 -24.82 -19.84 25.67
C ALA A 49 -24.00 -18.74 24.95
N ARG A 50 -23.22 -19.08 23.94
CA ARG A 50 -22.44 -18.14 23.13
C ARG A 50 -22.99 -17.98 21.72
N GLY A 51 -23.96 -18.82 21.32
CA GLY A 51 -24.49 -18.85 19.95
C GLY A 51 -23.43 -19.24 18.91
N THR A 52 -22.44 -20.08 19.29
CA THR A 52 -21.29 -20.39 18.42
C THR A 52 -21.02 -21.89 18.32
N TYR A 53 -20.42 -22.30 17.21
CA TYR A 53 -19.83 -23.63 17.04
C TYR A 53 -18.31 -23.53 16.83
N HIS A 54 -17.61 -24.61 17.13
CA HIS A 54 -16.18 -24.75 16.84
C HIS A 54 -15.81 -26.23 16.65
N CYS A 55 -15.06 -26.54 15.60
CA CYS A 55 -14.49 -27.84 15.35
C CYS A 55 -13.01 -27.88 15.71
N PHE A 56 -12.62 -28.71 16.67
CA PHE A 56 -11.21 -28.86 17.07
C PHE A 56 -10.40 -29.70 16.08
N GLY A 57 -11.04 -30.39 15.13
CA GLY A 57 -10.38 -31.17 14.10
C GLY A 57 -9.92 -30.34 12.91
N CYS A 58 -10.79 -29.49 12.36
CA CYS A 58 -10.46 -28.66 11.17
C CYS A 58 -10.36 -27.16 11.45
N GLY A 59 -10.56 -26.72 12.70
CA GLY A 59 -10.45 -25.30 13.09
C GLY A 59 -11.62 -24.41 12.67
N LYS A 60 -12.62 -24.92 11.92
CA LYS A 60 -13.80 -24.14 11.52
C LYS A 60 -14.66 -23.79 12.72
N GLY A 61 -15.16 -22.56 12.76
CA GLY A 61 -16.03 -22.07 13.82
C GLY A 61 -16.73 -20.78 13.41
N GLY A 62 -17.80 -20.43 14.16
CA GLY A 62 -18.58 -19.23 13.90
C GLY A 62 -19.97 -19.29 14.55
N ASP A 63 -20.87 -18.45 14.06
CA ASP A 63 -22.29 -18.38 14.45
C ASP A 63 -23.22 -19.10 13.45
N ILE A 64 -24.54 -18.92 13.59
CA ILE A 64 -25.54 -19.53 12.70
C ILE A 64 -25.37 -19.12 11.24
N PHE A 65 -24.93 -17.88 10.97
CA PHE A 65 -24.70 -17.40 9.61
C PHE A 65 -23.45 -18.06 9.01
N SER A 66 -22.34 -18.08 9.76
CA SER A 66 -21.13 -18.77 9.35
C SER A 66 -21.38 -20.25 9.06
N PHE A 67 -22.21 -20.91 9.89
CA PHE A 67 -22.58 -22.29 9.68
C PHE A 67 -23.39 -22.50 8.39
N ALA A 68 -24.44 -21.68 8.16
CA ALA A 68 -25.27 -21.76 6.97
C ALA A 68 -24.47 -21.50 5.68
N MET A 69 -23.61 -20.47 5.68
CA MET A 69 -22.73 -20.15 4.56
C MET A 69 -21.80 -21.32 4.18
N GLU A 70 -21.19 -21.98 5.17
CA GLU A 70 -20.26 -23.08 4.96
C GLU A 70 -20.97 -24.37 4.54
N MET A 71 -22.16 -24.66 5.10
CA MET A 71 -22.95 -25.85 4.80
C MET A 71 -23.55 -25.83 3.40
N GLU A 72 -24.17 -24.71 3.06
CA GLU A 72 -24.93 -24.55 1.81
C GLU A 72 -24.11 -23.87 0.71
N LYS A 73 -22.85 -23.49 1.01
CA LYS A 73 -21.93 -22.74 0.12
C LYS A 73 -22.56 -21.45 -0.42
N LEU A 74 -23.36 -20.79 0.41
CA LEU A 74 -24.06 -19.56 0.07
C LEU A 74 -23.24 -18.33 0.47
N PRO A 75 -23.32 -17.23 -0.28
CA PRO A 75 -22.85 -15.92 0.18
C PRO A 75 -23.75 -15.39 1.31
N PHE A 76 -23.23 -14.50 2.16
CA PHE A 76 -23.94 -13.97 3.31
C PHE A 76 -25.36 -13.42 3.02
N PRO A 77 -25.64 -12.70 1.93
CA PRO A 77 -26.99 -12.21 1.64
C PRO A 77 -28.02 -13.34 1.44
N GLU A 78 -27.61 -14.44 0.86
CA GLU A 78 -28.47 -15.61 0.63
C GLU A 78 -28.68 -16.41 1.93
N ALA A 79 -27.61 -16.58 2.72
CA ALA A 79 -27.70 -17.18 4.05
C ALA A 79 -28.59 -16.34 4.99
N LEU A 80 -28.51 -15.00 4.92
CA LEU A 80 -29.38 -14.10 5.66
C LEU A 80 -30.85 -14.30 5.27
N GLN A 81 -31.15 -14.40 3.98
CA GLN A 81 -32.49 -14.60 3.47
C GLN A 81 -33.06 -15.97 3.89
N ALA A 82 -32.25 -17.02 3.80
CA ALA A 82 -32.64 -18.38 4.22
C ALA A 82 -32.94 -18.45 5.74
N LEU A 83 -32.06 -17.87 6.57
CA LEU A 83 -32.24 -17.85 8.02
C LEU A 83 -33.37 -16.90 8.45
N ALA A 84 -33.60 -15.78 7.76
CA ALA A 84 -34.74 -14.90 7.99
C ALA A 84 -36.07 -15.62 7.73
N GLY A 85 -36.17 -16.37 6.64
CA GLY A 85 -37.33 -17.21 6.35
C GLY A 85 -37.58 -18.26 7.46
N GLN A 86 -36.52 -18.86 8.00
CA GLN A 86 -36.62 -19.82 9.11
C GLN A 86 -37.02 -19.14 10.43
N ALA A 87 -36.50 -17.93 10.68
CA ALA A 87 -36.80 -17.16 11.88
C ALA A 87 -38.19 -16.46 11.87
N GLY A 88 -38.88 -16.45 10.72
CA GLY A 88 -40.10 -15.65 10.53
C GLY A 88 -39.80 -14.14 10.65
N VAL A 89 -38.60 -13.72 10.27
CA VAL A 89 -38.19 -12.31 10.23
C VAL A 89 -38.44 -11.79 8.82
N THR A 90 -39.29 -10.80 8.68
CA THR A 90 -39.47 -10.11 7.41
C THR A 90 -38.29 -9.19 7.20
N LEU A 91 -37.40 -9.59 6.29
CA LEU A 91 -36.39 -8.67 5.81
C LEU A 91 -37.11 -7.53 5.07
N PRO A 92 -36.70 -6.27 5.24
CA PRO A 92 -37.22 -5.21 4.41
C PRO A 92 -37.08 -5.64 2.96
N GLU A 93 -38.18 -5.64 2.20
CA GLU A 93 -38.15 -5.88 0.78
C GLU A 93 -36.98 -5.06 0.22
N ARG A 94 -36.06 -5.70 -0.53
CA ARG A 94 -35.14 -4.97 -1.37
C ARG A 94 -35.97 -4.19 -2.37
N GLY A 95 -36.49 -3.03 -1.92
CA GLY A 95 -36.82 -1.98 -2.84
C GLY A 95 -35.59 -1.82 -3.69
N GLU A 96 -35.72 -1.57 -4.97
CA GLU A 96 -34.59 -1.37 -5.91
C GLU A 96 -33.53 -0.50 -5.25
N GLN A 97 -32.67 -1.13 -4.44
CA GLN A 97 -31.52 -0.46 -3.84
C GLN A 97 -30.70 -0.03 -5.03
N GLN A 98 -30.62 1.27 -5.25
CA GLN A 98 -29.66 1.80 -6.21
C GLN A 98 -28.36 1.06 -5.98
N PRO A 99 -27.78 0.43 -7.02
CA PRO A 99 -26.60 -0.38 -6.87
C PRO A 99 -25.54 0.41 -6.10
N SER A 100 -24.90 -0.20 -5.11
CA SER A 100 -23.91 0.50 -4.30
C SER A 100 -22.89 1.20 -5.22
N LEU A 101 -22.36 2.35 -4.81
CA LEU A 101 -21.40 3.10 -5.62
C LEU A 101 -20.32 2.16 -6.19
N LYS A 102 -19.72 1.30 -5.36
CA LYS A 102 -18.73 0.29 -5.82
C LYS A 102 -19.25 -0.58 -6.96
N LYS A 103 -20.48 -1.07 -6.87
CA LYS A 103 -21.07 -1.89 -7.94
C LYS A 103 -21.19 -1.09 -9.23
N ARG A 104 -21.64 0.16 -9.15
CA ARG A 104 -21.74 1.05 -10.31
C ARG A 104 -20.36 1.37 -10.92
N LEU A 105 -19.31 1.51 -10.09
CA LEU A 105 -17.94 1.73 -10.57
C LEU A 105 -17.42 0.51 -11.35
N PHE A 106 -17.62 -0.71 -10.84
CA PHE A 106 -17.27 -1.94 -11.56
C PHE A 106 -18.03 -2.07 -12.89
N GLU A 107 -19.33 -1.79 -12.90
CA GLU A 107 -20.18 -1.83 -14.11
C GLU A 107 -19.69 -0.81 -15.14
N ALA A 108 -19.35 0.41 -14.73
CA ALA A 108 -18.82 1.44 -15.62
C ALA A 108 -17.47 1.03 -16.24
N ASN A 109 -16.55 0.49 -15.43
CA ASN A 109 -15.27 -0.01 -15.92
C ASN A 109 -15.45 -1.19 -16.88
N GLU A 110 -16.40 -2.10 -16.63
CA GLU A 110 -16.70 -3.22 -17.52
C GLU A 110 -17.29 -2.74 -18.86
N ALA A 111 -18.15 -1.73 -18.83
CA ALA A 111 -18.68 -1.10 -20.04
C ALA A 111 -17.58 -0.36 -20.83
N ALA A 112 -16.67 0.32 -20.11
CA ALA A 112 -15.51 0.96 -20.72
C ALA A 112 -14.56 -0.04 -21.39
N ALA A 113 -14.29 -1.18 -20.74
CA ALA A 113 -13.45 -2.23 -21.31
C ALA A 113 -14.01 -2.75 -22.63
N ARG A 114 -15.32 -3.03 -22.69
CA ARG A 114 -15.99 -3.44 -23.94
C ARG A 114 -15.85 -2.38 -25.04
N PHE A 115 -16.09 -1.13 -24.71
CA PHE A 115 -15.92 -0.03 -25.68
C PHE A 115 -14.49 0.05 -26.21
N PHE A 116 -13.47 -0.05 -25.36
CA PHE A 116 -12.08 -0.01 -25.79
C PHE A 116 -11.70 -1.22 -26.66
N GLN A 117 -12.24 -2.40 -26.39
CA GLN A 117 -12.04 -3.60 -27.22
C GLN A 117 -12.68 -3.42 -28.62
N GLU A 118 -13.92 -2.95 -28.67
CA GLU A 118 -14.62 -2.65 -29.90
C GLU A 118 -13.86 -1.58 -30.72
N ALA A 119 -13.37 -0.54 -30.06
CA ALA A 119 -12.57 0.50 -30.72
C ALA A 119 -11.23 -0.05 -31.24
N LEU A 120 -10.58 -0.99 -30.54
CA LEU A 120 -9.38 -1.67 -31.04
C LEU A 120 -9.69 -2.48 -32.30
N ALA A 121 -10.81 -3.18 -32.33
CA ALA A 121 -11.22 -4.00 -33.47
C ALA A 121 -11.66 -3.16 -34.71
N SER A 122 -12.14 -1.93 -34.50
CA SER A 122 -12.66 -1.02 -35.53
C SER A 122 -11.54 -0.34 -36.34
N GLU A 123 -11.95 0.49 -37.33
CA GLU A 123 -11.01 1.33 -38.09
C GLU A 123 -10.23 2.31 -37.22
N GLN A 124 -10.80 2.77 -36.12
CA GLN A 124 -10.11 3.68 -35.17
C GLN A 124 -8.89 3.02 -34.54
N GLY A 125 -8.91 1.70 -34.36
CA GLY A 125 -7.84 0.91 -33.72
C GLY A 125 -6.67 0.53 -34.64
N VAL A 126 -6.66 0.88 -35.92
CA VAL A 126 -5.61 0.49 -36.89
C VAL A 126 -4.21 0.78 -36.38
N ARG A 127 -4.01 1.94 -35.80
CA ARG A 127 -2.72 2.36 -35.26
C ARG A 127 -2.28 1.50 -34.05
N ALA A 128 -3.20 1.23 -33.14
CA ALA A 128 -2.93 0.38 -31.97
C ALA A 128 -2.62 -1.06 -32.38
N ARG A 129 -3.40 -1.61 -33.38
CA ARG A 129 -3.13 -2.94 -33.94
C ARG A 129 -1.78 -3.00 -34.67
N ARG A 130 -1.39 -1.95 -35.38
CA ARG A 130 -0.05 -1.86 -36.00
C ARG A 130 1.03 -1.94 -34.96
N TYR A 131 0.95 -1.11 -33.90
CA TYR A 131 1.89 -1.13 -32.79
C TYR A 131 2.01 -2.51 -32.14
N LEU A 132 0.88 -3.18 -31.86
CA LEU A 132 0.87 -4.53 -31.31
C LEU A 132 1.54 -5.54 -32.26
N LYS A 133 1.26 -5.44 -33.57
CA LYS A 133 1.87 -6.30 -34.57
C LYS A 133 3.38 -6.09 -34.70
N GLU A 134 3.86 -4.85 -34.67
CA GLU A 134 5.29 -4.51 -34.65
C GLU A 134 6.01 -5.08 -33.42
N ARG A 135 5.29 -5.22 -32.31
CA ARG A 135 5.75 -5.88 -31.07
C ARG A 135 5.44 -7.38 -31.05
N HIS A 136 5.05 -7.99 -32.16
CA HIS A 136 4.72 -9.41 -32.27
C HIS A 136 3.59 -9.89 -31.34
N PHE A 137 2.59 -9.05 -31.07
CA PHE A 137 1.35 -9.41 -30.38
C PHE A 137 0.23 -9.57 -31.40
N GLY A 138 -0.25 -10.79 -31.58
CA GLY A 138 -1.38 -11.12 -32.46
C GLY A 138 -2.74 -10.98 -31.77
N PRO A 139 -3.82 -11.34 -32.47
CA PRO A 139 -5.19 -11.31 -31.96
C PRO A 139 -5.36 -12.10 -30.65
N GLU A 140 -4.66 -13.21 -30.47
CA GLU A 140 -4.68 -14.04 -29.29
C GLU A 140 -4.27 -13.27 -28.02
N ALA A 141 -3.33 -12.30 -28.13
CA ALA A 141 -2.96 -11.42 -27.03
C ALA A 141 -4.09 -10.45 -26.66
N TRP A 142 -4.76 -9.90 -27.69
CA TRP A 142 -5.82 -8.91 -27.49
C TRP A 142 -7.03 -9.54 -26.82
N GLU A 143 -7.39 -10.75 -27.26
CA GLU A 143 -8.50 -11.51 -26.69
C GLU A 143 -8.16 -11.99 -25.26
N MET A 144 -6.97 -12.58 -25.07
CA MET A 144 -6.55 -13.11 -23.78
C MET A 144 -6.50 -12.03 -22.70
N PHE A 145 -5.99 -10.84 -23.02
CA PHE A 145 -5.83 -9.76 -22.06
C PHE A 145 -6.86 -8.64 -22.20
N GLU A 146 -7.89 -8.85 -23.03
CA GLU A 146 -8.98 -7.88 -23.25
C GLU A 146 -8.45 -6.49 -23.66
N LEU A 147 -7.31 -6.48 -24.42
CA LEU A 147 -6.66 -5.23 -24.80
C LEU A 147 -7.62 -4.36 -25.62
N GLY A 148 -7.50 -3.06 -25.45
CA GLY A 148 -8.38 -2.08 -26.09
C GLY A 148 -7.63 -0.88 -26.65
N TYR A 149 -8.38 0.01 -27.26
CA TYR A 149 -7.90 1.29 -27.73
C TYR A 149 -8.81 2.41 -27.27
N ALA A 150 -8.25 3.44 -26.65
CA ALA A 150 -8.95 4.68 -26.35
C ALA A 150 -8.82 5.64 -27.53
N PRO A 151 -9.91 5.94 -28.27
CA PRO A 151 -9.86 6.88 -29.39
C PRO A 151 -9.36 8.26 -28.98
N ASN A 152 -8.85 9.05 -29.93
CA ASN A 152 -8.28 10.36 -29.65
C ASN A 152 -9.35 11.49 -29.52
N GLY A 153 -10.64 11.15 -29.45
CA GLY A 153 -11.72 12.09 -29.20
C GLY A 153 -11.69 12.66 -27.79
N ARG A 154 -12.34 13.82 -27.61
CA ARG A 154 -12.41 14.49 -26.30
C ARG A 154 -13.34 13.77 -25.33
N ASP A 155 -14.43 13.22 -25.86
CA ASP A 155 -15.58 12.67 -25.12
C ASP A 155 -16.09 11.31 -25.69
N SER A 156 -15.22 10.56 -26.37
CA SER A 156 -15.60 9.32 -27.07
C SER A 156 -16.17 8.28 -26.11
N ILE A 157 -15.47 7.99 -25.00
CA ILE A 157 -15.92 7.03 -23.99
C ILE A 157 -17.01 7.64 -23.11
N THR A 158 -16.88 8.90 -22.71
CA THR A 158 -17.85 9.61 -21.88
C THR A 158 -19.23 9.62 -22.53
N ALA A 159 -19.32 10.00 -23.82
CA ALA A 159 -20.57 9.99 -24.57
C ALA A 159 -21.20 8.58 -24.69
N GLN A 160 -20.38 7.55 -24.87
CA GLN A 160 -20.85 6.16 -24.93
C GLN A 160 -21.39 5.68 -23.57
N LEU A 161 -20.69 5.99 -22.49
CA LEU A 161 -21.10 5.58 -21.15
C LEU A 161 -22.32 6.34 -20.65
N HIS A 162 -22.51 7.61 -21.03
CA HIS A 162 -23.76 8.34 -20.80
C HIS A 162 -24.96 7.64 -21.46
N ARG A 163 -24.81 7.18 -22.71
CA ARG A 163 -25.87 6.39 -23.39
C ARG A 163 -26.15 5.06 -22.68
N ALA A 164 -25.14 4.50 -21.99
CA ALA A 164 -25.29 3.30 -21.19
C ALA A 164 -25.85 3.56 -19.77
N GLY A 165 -26.20 4.83 -19.44
CA GLY A 165 -26.82 5.20 -18.17
C GLY A 165 -25.85 5.47 -17.02
N PHE A 166 -24.60 5.79 -17.31
CA PHE A 166 -23.63 6.25 -16.30
C PHE A 166 -23.52 7.78 -16.37
N ASP A 167 -23.73 8.45 -15.23
CA ASP A 167 -23.58 9.89 -15.11
C ASP A 167 -22.11 10.32 -14.89
N ASP A 168 -21.84 11.63 -14.99
CA ASP A 168 -20.51 12.20 -14.79
C ASP A 168 -19.92 11.86 -13.41
N ARG A 169 -20.74 11.79 -12.38
CA ARG A 169 -20.29 11.45 -11.02
C ARG A 169 -19.67 10.05 -10.99
N ILE A 170 -20.30 9.08 -11.64
CA ILE A 170 -19.80 7.71 -11.74
C ILE A 170 -18.52 7.67 -12.59
N LEU A 171 -18.50 8.37 -13.73
CA LEU A 171 -17.34 8.37 -14.62
C LEU A 171 -16.11 9.01 -13.98
N LEU A 172 -16.27 10.10 -13.27
CA LEU A 172 -15.22 10.75 -12.50
C LEU A 172 -14.73 9.86 -11.34
N ALA A 173 -15.65 9.27 -10.58
CA ALA A 173 -15.34 8.38 -9.48
C ALA A 173 -14.66 7.06 -9.93
N ALA A 174 -14.96 6.56 -11.14
CA ALA A 174 -14.31 5.42 -11.77
C ALA A 174 -12.94 5.78 -12.39
N GLY A 175 -12.61 7.07 -12.48
CA GLY A 175 -11.38 7.54 -13.13
C GLY A 175 -11.35 7.35 -14.64
N LEU A 176 -12.52 7.26 -15.28
CA LEU A 176 -12.69 7.17 -16.73
C LEU A 176 -12.72 8.55 -17.39
N ALA A 177 -13.18 9.53 -16.63
CA ALA A 177 -13.29 10.91 -17.03
C ALA A 177 -12.49 11.83 -16.08
N MET A 178 -12.27 13.06 -16.51
CA MET A 178 -11.69 14.15 -15.73
C MET A 178 -12.41 15.46 -16.05
N GLN A 179 -12.45 16.38 -15.10
CA GLN A 179 -12.99 17.72 -15.34
C GLN A 179 -11.92 18.59 -16.00
N ASP A 180 -12.35 19.50 -16.86
CA ASP A 180 -11.47 20.56 -17.37
C ASP A 180 -11.13 21.57 -16.27
N ASP A 181 -9.97 22.22 -16.40
CA ASP A 181 -9.47 23.22 -15.45
C ASP A 181 -10.43 24.42 -15.26
N SER A 182 -11.36 24.63 -16.20
CA SER A 182 -12.43 25.61 -16.14
C SER A 182 -13.69 25.15 -15.37
N GLY A 183 -13.72 23.91 -14.88
CA GLY A 183 -14.80 23.38 -14.05
C GLY A 183 -16.12 23.09 -14.76
N GLY A 184 -16.18 23.19 -16.09
CA GLY A 184 -17.46 23.17 -16.85
C GLY A 184 -17.79 21.88 -17.59
N THR A 185 -16.83 21.19 -18.16
CA THR A 185 -17.08 20.02 -19.02
C THR A 185 -16.24 18.81 -18.62
N THR A 186 -16.91 17.66 -18.60
CA THR A 186 -16.25 16.36 -18.38
C THR A 186 -15.64 15.90 -19.70
N ARG A 187 -14.42 15.36 -19.65
CA ARG A 187 -13.69 14.82 -20.81
C ARG A 187 -13.07 13.48 -20.51
N ASP A 188 -12.79 12.73 -21.55
CA ASP A 188 -12.13 11.43 -21.46
C ASP A 188 -10.74 11.55 -20.82
N ARG A 189 -10.46 10.70 -19.84
CA ARG A 189 -9.13 10.60 -19.22
C ARG A 189 -8.13 9.92 -20.15
N PHE A 190 -8.55 8.86 -20.83
CA PHE A 190 -7.70 8.09 -21.74
C PHE A 190 -8.02 8.46 -23.19
N ARG A 191 -7.01 8.90 -23.93
CA ARG A 191 -7.16 9.33 -25.32
C ARG A 191 -5.93 8.94 -26.13
N GLY A 192 -6.13 8.38 -27.34
CA GLY A 192 -5.06 7.99 -28.25
C GLY A 192 -4.13 6.93 -27.68
N ARG A 193 -4.61 6.04 -26.81
CA ARG A 193 -3.78 5.10 -26.05
C ARG A 193 -4.20 3.65 -26.24
N LEU A 194 -3.21 2.76 -26.23
CA LEU A 194 -3.45 1.32 -26.07
C LEU A 194 -3.85 1.07 -24.61
N MET A 195 -4.97 0.35 -24.41
CA MET A 195 -5.57 0.12 -23.11
C MET A 195 -5.29 -1.29 -22.58
N PHE A 196 -4.95 -1.38 -21.30
CA PHE A 196 -4.71 -2.60 -20.55
C PHE A 196 -5.72 -2.68 -19.41
N PRO A 197 -6.80 -3.48 -19.57
CA PRO A 197 -7.78 -3.66 -18.50
C PRO A 197 -7.16 -4.36 -17.29
N ILE A 198 -7.46 -3.87 -16.09
CA ILE A 198 -6.89 -4.37 -14.84
C ILE A 198 -8.01 -4.98 -14.00
N ARG A 199 -7.90 -6.29 -13.74
CA ARG A 199 -8.84 -7.05 -12.92
C ARG A 199 -8.21 -7.44 -11.59
N ASP A 200 -9.01 -7.45 -10.52
CA ASP A 200 -8.60 -8.01 -9.24
C ASP A 200 -8.58 -9.56 -9.28
N LEU A 201 -8.15 -10.21 -8.20
CA LEU A 201 -8.12 -11.66 -8.07
C LEU A 201 -9.50 -12.33 -8.31
N SER A 202 -10.59 -11.62 -8.03
CA SER A 202 -11.96 -12.10 -8.25
C SER A 202 -12.45 -11.89 -9.68
N GLY A 203 -11.63 -11.32 -10.57
CA GLY A 203 -11.98 -11.03 -11.95
C GLY A 203 -12.75 -9.74 -12.19
N ARG A 204 -12.98 -8.91 -11.15
CA ARG A 204 -13.72 -7.65 -11.29
C ARG A 204 -12.81 -6.58 -11.90
N MET A 205 -13.36 -5.79 -12.82
CA MET A 205 -12.65 -4.72 -13.52
C MET A 205 -12.43 -3.52 -12.61
N THR A 206 -11.21 -3.36 -12.08
CA THR A 206 -10.87 -2.31 -11.13
C THR A 206 -10.43 -1.02 -11.79
N GLY A 207 -9.79 -1.06 -12.94
CA GLY A 207 -9.25 0.10 -13.64
C GLY A 207 -8.49 -0.26 -14.90
N PHE A 208 -7.66 0.66 -15.35
CA PHE A 208 -6.94 0.55 -16.62
C PHE A 208 -5.51 1.06 -16.50
N GLY A 209 -4.60 0.40 -17.21
CA GLY A 209 -3.36 0.97 -17.69
C GLY A 209 -3.52 1.46 -19.12
N ALA A 210 -2.78 2.47 -19.51
CA ALA A 210 -2.84 3.03 -20.84
C ALA A 210 -1.45 3.45 -21.32
N ARG A 211 -1.05 2.98 -22.53
CA ARG A 211 0.24 3.32 -23.14
C ARG A 211 0.04 4.29 -24.29
N ALA A 212 0.81 5.36 -24.32
CA ALA A 212 0.86 6.31 -25.42
C ALA A 212 1.34 5.62 -26.71
N LEU A 213 0.68 5.92 -27.83
CA LEU A 213 1.06 5.45 -29.16
C LEU A 213 1.87 6.51 -29.94
N ASP A 214 1.81 7.76 -29.52
CA ASP A 214 2.62 8.86 -30.02
C ASP A 214 3.85 9.06 -29.14
N ALA A 215 5.02 9.32 -29.76
CA ALA A 215 6.27 9.50 -29.05
C ALA A 215 6.28 10.77 -28.18
N ASP A 216 5.57 11.81 -28.61
CA ASP A 216 5.41 13.12 -27.96
C ASP A 216 4.29 13.11 -26.89
N GLN A 217 3.45 12.08 -26.84
CA GLN A 217 2.38 11.98 -25.86
C GLN A 217 2.90 11.56 -24.48
N GLN A 218 2.89 12.49 -23.53
CA GLN A 218 3.29 12.25 -22.15
C GLN A 218 2.08 12.08 -21.21
N PRO A 219 2.18 11.29 -20.13
CA PRO A 219 3.26 10.33 -19.87
C PRO A 219 3.18 9.11 -20.79
N LYS A 220 4.30 8.39 -21.01
CA LYS A 220 4.34 7.17 -21.82
C LYS A 220 3.33 6.13 -21.32
N TYR A 221 3.21 5.95 -20.01
CA TYR A 221 2.18 5.13 -19.35
C TYR A 221 1.32 5.97 -18.42
N LEU A 222 0.01 5.82 -18.52
CA LEU A 222 -0.99 6.48 -17.69
C LEU A 222 -1.91 5.41 -17.09
N ASN A 223 -2.02 5.36 -15.77
CA ASN A 223 -2.92 4.44 -15.08
C ASN A 223 -4.18 5.17 -14.59
N SER A 224 -5.22 4.39 -14.24
CA SER A 224 -6.36 4.90 -13.49
C SER A 224 -5.86 5.64 -12.24
N PRO A 225 -6.53 6.73 -11.81
CA PRO A 225 -6.22 7.40 -10.56
C PRO A 225 -6.60 6.51 -9.38
N GLN A 226 -6.21 6.90 -8.17
CA GLN A 226 -6.74 6.30 -6.96
C GLN A 226 -8.27 6.46 -6.93
N THR A 227 -9.00 5.35 -6.78
CA THR A 227 -10.46 5.32 -6.69
C THR A 227 -10.90 4.39 -5.55
N GLU A 228 -12.20 4.30 -5.30
CA GLU A 228 -12.74 3.36 -4.30
C GLU A 228 -12.48 1.89 -4.66
N ILE A 229 -12.26 1.58 -5.95
CA ILE A 229 -12.05 0.22 -6.47
C ILE A 229 -10.67 0.00 -7.10
N PHE A 230 -9.84 1.01 -7.20
CA PHE A 230 -8.49 0.92 -7.77
C PHE A 230 -7.46 1.58 -6.86
N ASP A 231 -6.53 0.78 -6.39
CA ASP A 231 -5.35 1.22 -5.65
C ASP A 231 -4.09 0.67 -6.32
N LYS A 232 -3.34 1.56 -6.98
CA LYS A 232 -2.11 1.21 -7.70
C LYS A 232 -1.08 0.52 -6.81
N SER A 233 -1.06 0.82 -5.52
CA SER A 233 -0.12 0.22 -4.57
C SER A 233 -0.44 -1.24 -4.23
N SER A 234 -1.64 -1.73 -4.51
CA SER A 234 -2.09 -3.08 -4.17
C SER A 234 -2.40 -3.95 -5.38
N VAL A 235 -2.58 -3.34 -6.55
CA VAL A 235 -2.99 -4.04 -7.77
C VAL A 235 -1.78 -4.64 -8.49
N LEU A 236 -2.00 -5.83 -9.08
CA LEU A 236 -1.05 -6.55 -9.93
C LEU A 236 -1.74 -6.91 -11.26
N TYR A 237 -1.13 -6.53 -12.38
CA TYR A 237 -1.65 -6.89 -13.70
C TYR A 237 -1.44 -8.37 -14.01
N GLY A 238 -2.44 -8.99 -14.59
CA GLY A 238 -2.40 -10.41 -14.93
C GLY A 238 -2.71 -11.38 -13.78
N VAL A 239 -2.85 -10.89 -12.52
CA VAL A 239 -3.04 -11.73 -11.34
C VAL A 239 -4.35 -12.56 -11.39
N HIS A 240 -5.41 -12.03 -11.98
CA HIS A 240 -6.67 -12.74 -12.18
C HIS A 240 -6.46 -14.01 -13.04
N ARG A 241 -5.67 -13.90 -14.11
CA ARG A 241 -5.40 -15.02 -15.03
C ARG A 241 -4.31 -15.96 -14.53
N GLY A 242 -3.36 -15.40 -13.77
CA GLY A 242 -2.20 -16.12 -13.26
C GLY A 242 -2.41 -16.81 -11.91
N GLY A 243 -3.49 -16.50 -11.19
CA GLY A 243 -3.66 -16.93 -9.80
C GLY A 243 -3.59 -18.44 -9.58
N ASP A 244 -4.19 -19.23 -10.46
CA ASP A 244 -4.13 -20.69 -10.34
C ASP A 244 -2.76 -21.24 -10.74
N ALA A 245 -2.15 -20.75 -11.81
CA ALA A 245 -0.79 -21.13 -12.19
C ALA A 245 0.25 -20.75 -11.12
N ILE A 246 0.07 -19.65 -10.40
CA ILE A 246 0.90 -19.29 -9.24
C ILE A 246 0.77 -20.33 -8.12
N LYS A 247 -0.46 -20.77 -7.81
CA LYS A 247 -0.69 -21.82 -6.79
C LYS A 247 -0.10 -23.15 -7.22
N ASP A 248 -0.32 -23.56 -8.47
CA ASP A 248 0.13 -24.84 -9.01
C ASP A 248 1.67 -24.93 -9.07
N THR A 249 2.33 -23.84 -9.47
CA THR A 249 3.81 -23.76 -9.53
C THR A 249 4.44 -23.43 -8.18
N GLY A 250 3.65 -23.00 -7.19
CA GLY A 250 4.14 -22.53 -5.90
C GLY A 250 5.00 -21.26 -6.00
N ARG A 251 4.95 -20.55 -7.13
CA ARG A 251 5.83 -19.40 -7.43
C ARG A 251 5.11 -18.35 -8.26
N ALA A 252 5.21 -17.07 -7.85
CA ALA A 252 4.84 -15.92 -8.67
C ALA A 252 6.12 -15.29 -9.27
N VAL A 253 6.08 -14.90 -10.53
CA VAL A 253 7.13 -14.11 -11.17
C VAL A 253 6.59 -12.70 -11.40
N LEU A 254 7.28 -11.69 -10.90
CA LEU A 254 6.88 -10.29 -10.98
C LEU A 254 7.78 -9.55 -11.97
N VAL A 255 7.19 -9.00 -13.02
CA VAL A 255 7.82 -8.12 -14.01
C VAL A 255 7.35 -6.68 -13.84
N GLU A 256 7.96 -5.72 -14.55
CA GLU A 256 7.63 -4.30 -14.40
C GLU A 256 6.48 -3.87 -15.31
N GLY A 257 6.44 -4.36 -16.56
CA GLY A 257 5.58 -3.86 -17.62
C GLY A 257 4.37 -4.74 -17.95
N TYR A 258 3.35 -4.11 -18.53
CA TYR A 258 2.15 -4.80 -19.00
C TYR A 258 2.46 -5.82 -20.11
N LEU A 259 3.29 -5.41 -21.08
CA LEU A 259 3.60 -6.25 -22.24
C LEU A 259 4.47 -7.44 -21.87
N ASP A 260 5.34 -7.32 -20.86
CA ASP A 260 6.13 -8.44 -20.35
C ASP A 260 5.22 -9.54 -19.80
N ALA A 261 4.21 -9.16 -18.99
CA ALA A 261 3.24 -10.12 -18.49
C ALA A 261 2.40 -10.74 -19.62
N VAL A 262 1.96 -9.94 -20.61
CA VAL A 262 1.22 -10.46 -21.77
C VAL A 262 2.07 -11.47 -22.54
N ARG A 263 3.33 -11.14 -22.82
CA ARG A 263 4.27 -12.03 -23.52
C ARG A 263 4.46 -13.34 -22.77
N ALA A 264 4.72 -13.25 -21.47
CA ALA A 264 4.93 -14.42 -20.64
C ALA A 264 3.74 -15.39 -20.70
N HIS A 265 2.53 -14.88 -20.57
CA HIS A 265 1.32 -15.70 -20.66
C HIS A 265 1.13 -16.36 -22.03
N LEU A 266 1.41 -15.62 -23.12
CA LEU A 266 1.36 -16.17 -24.49
C LEU A 266 2.36 -17.31 -24.71
N CYS A 267 3.54 -17.22 -24.07
CA CYS A 267 4.57 -18.25 -24.11
C CYS A 267 4.39 -19.36 -23.07
N GLY A 268 3.25 -19.38 -22.34
CA GLY A 268 2.92 -20.43 -21.37
C GLY A 268 3.36 -20.16 -19.94
N TYR A 269 4.10 -19.09 -19.65
CA TYR A 269 4.52 -18.69 -18.31
C TYR A 269 3.40 -17.93 -17.58
N ARG A 270 2.32 -18.66 -17.25
CA ARG A 270 1.08 -18.07 -16.71
C ARG A 270 1.19 -17.57 -15.27
N ASN A 271 2.23 -17.93 -14.55
CA ASN A 271 2.50 -17.46 -13.19
C ASN A 271 3.22 -16.10 -13.13
N VAL A 272 3.27 -15.36 -14.25
CA VAL A 272 3.86 -14.02 -14.36
C VAL A 272 2.80 -12.95 -14.15
N VAL A 273 3.11 -11.92 -13.35
CA VAL A 273 2.28 -10.74 -13.08
C VAL A 273 3.11 -9.48 -13.15
N ALA A 274 2.49 -8.29 -13.34
CA ALA A 274 3.24 -7.04 -13.42
C ALA A 274 2.87 -6.02 -12.34
N SER A 275 3.85 -5.19 -11.92
CA SER A 275 3.74 -4.17 -10.87
C SER A 275 3.25 -2.80 -11.33
N LEU A 276 2.90 -2.63 -12.61
CA LEU A 276 2.36 -1.40 -13.21
C LEU A 276 3.36 -0.23 -13.30
N GLY A 277 4.64 -0.50 -13.56
CA GLY A 277 5.67 0.54 -13.74
C GLY A 277 5.98 1.31 -12.46
N THR A 278 5.97 0.63 -11.32
CA THR A 278 6.41 1.13 -10.02
C THR A 278 7.21 0.07 -9.29
N ALA A 279 8.09 0.51 -8.39
CA ALA A 279 8.74 -0.41 -7.47
C ALA A 279 7.71 -1.23 -6.68
N VAL A 280 8.05 -2.47 -6.40
CA VAL A 280 7.19 -3.43 -5.69
C VAL A 280 6.82 -2.91 -4.31
N THR A 281 5.55 -2.99 -3.95
CA THR A 281 5.03 -2.52 -2.67
C THR A 281 4.76 -3.66 -1.68
N ALA A 282 4.66 -3.32 -0.40
CA ALA A 282 4.28 -4.28 0.65
C ALA A 282 2.86 -4.85 0.44
N GLN A 283 1.93 -4.03 -0.08
CA GLN A 283 0.56 -4.45 -0.37
C GLN A 283 0.53 -5.47 -1.52
N GLN A 284 1.30 -5.25 -2.60
CA GLN A 284 1.44 -6.20 -3.71
C GLN A 284 2.04 -7.53 -3.25
N LEU A 285 3.13 -7.49 -2.46
CA LEU A 285 3.69 -8.71 -1.87
C LEU A 285 2.68 -9.41 -0.95
N THR A 286 1.94 -8.66 -0.12
CA THR A 286 0.89 -9.22 0.74
C THR A 286 -0.21 -9.89 -0.07
N ALA A 287 -0.62 -9.31 -1.21
CA ALA A 287 -1.59 -9.93 -2.11
C ALA A 287 -1.08 -11.28 -2.64
N LEU A 288 0.19 -11.36 -3.07
CA LEU A 288 0.82 -12.60 -3.55
C LEU A 288 0.99 -13.65 -2.46
N THR A 289 1.19 -13.27 -1.19
CA THR A 289 1.32 -14.27 -0.10
C THR A 289 0.06 -15.09 0.16
N ARG A 290 -1.08 -14.72 -0.43
CA ARG A 290 -2.31 -15.52 -0.42
C ARG A 290 -2.28 -16.66 -1.44
N LEU A 291 -1.40 -16.57 -2.42
CA LEU A 291 -1.28 -17.53 -3.53
C LEU A 291 -0.03 -18.40 -3.41
N THR A 292 1.09 -17.84 -2.93
CA THR A 292 2.38 -18.53 -2.85
C THR A 292 3.27 -17.96 -1.74
N SER A 293 4.26 -18.77 -1.31
CA SER A 293 5.34 -18.31 -0.42
C SER A 293 6.60 -17.87 -1.17
N THR A 294 6.67 -18.00 -2.50
CA THR A 294 7.84 -17.66 -3.29
C THR A 294 7.49 -16.63 -4.37
N VAL A 295 8.18 -15.49 -4.36
CA VAL A 295 8.05 -14.44 -5.36
C VAL A 295 9.42 -14.17 -5.99
N VAL A 296 9.49 -14.27 -7.31
CA VAL A 296 10.69 -13.98 -8.11
C VAL A 296 10.50 -12.65 -8.82
N LEU A 297 11.40 -11.69 -8.61
CA LEU A 297 11.43 -10.43 -9.32
C LEU A 297 12.30 -10.61 -10.57
N ALA A 298 11.73 -10.42 -11.75
CA ALA A 298 12.45 -10.35 -13.01
C ALA A 298 12.47 -8.87 -13.44
N LEU A 299 13.52 -8.18 -13.02
CA LEU A 299 13.71 -6.75 -13.23
C LEU A 299 14.42 -6.50 -14.56
N ASP A 300 14.16 -5.34 -15.18
CA ASP A 300 14.86 -4.90 -16.37
C ASP A 300 16.39 -4.91 -16.15
N PRO A 301 17.19 -5.21 -17.17
CA PRO A 301 18.64 -5.39 -17.03
C PRO A 301 19.45 -4.10 -16.80
N ASP A 302 18.79 -2.96 -16.48
CA ASP A 302 19.45 -1.71 -16.09
C ASP A 302 20.12 -1.84 -14.71
N PRO A 303 21.47 -1.79 -14.60
CA PRO A 303 22.17 -2.02 -13.35
C PRO A 303 21.81 -1.04 -12.22
N ALA A 304 21.58 0.23 -12.55
CA ALA A 304 21.19 1.25 -11.56
C ALA A 304 19.76 1.03 -11.07
N GLY A 305 18.84 0.70 -11.99
CA GLY A 305 17.45 0.37 -11.71
C GLY A 305 17.32 -0.90 -10.87
N GLN A 306 18.09 -1.94 -11.17
CA GLN A 306 18.09 -3.21 -10.41
C GLN A 306 18.46 -3.01 -8.94
N SER A 307 19.52 -2.23 -8.65
CA SER A 307 19.94 -1.94 -7.27
C SER A 307 18.87 -1.17 -6.50
N ALA A 308 18.23 -0.18 -7.13
CA ALA A 308 17.15 0.60 -6.53
C ALA A 308 15.89 -0.26 -6.31
N ALA A 309 15.51 -1.08 -7.28
CA ALA A 309 14.36 -1.98 -7.20
C ALA A 309 14.56 -3.07 -6.15
N ALA A 310 15.74 -3.69 -6.06
CA ALA A 310 16.08 -4.66 -5.03
C ALA A 310 15.97 -4.05 -3.64
N ARG A 311 16.53 -2.87 -3.42
CA ARG A 311 16.44 -2.15 -2.14
C ARG A 311 15.00 -1.84 -1.74
N THR A 312 14.19 -1.33 -2.68
CA THR A 312 12.78 -1.01 -2.42
C THR A 312 11.98 -2.26 -2.11
N SER A 313 12.24 -3.36 -2.83
CA SER A 313 11.56 -4.65 -2.61
C SER A 313 11.92 -5.27 -1.26
N LEU A 314 13.17 -5.11 -0.78
CA LEU A 314 13.58 -5.54 0.56
C LEU A 314 12.88 -4.73 1.66
N ASN A 315 12.69 -3.43 1.48
CA ASN A 315 11.91 -2.61 2.41
C ASN A 315 10.45 -3.07 2.47
N ALA A 316 9.84 -3.36 1.31
CA ALA A 316 8.50 -3.91 1.23
C ALA A 316 8.39 -5.28 1.91
N LEU A 317 9.38 -6.16 1.72
CA LEU A 317 9.47 -7.46 2.40
C LEU A 317 9.56 -7.32 3.92
N ALA A 318 10.38 -6.38 4.41
CA ALA A 318 10.52 -6.09 5.83
C ALA A 318 9.19 -5.64 6.45
N GLU A 319 8.41 -4.84 5.74
CA GLU A 319 7.08 -4.40 6.17
C GLU A 319 6.10 -5.57 6.24
N VAL A 320 6.04 -6.42 5.22
CA VAL A 320 5.22 -7.64 5.21
C VAL A 320 5.57 -8.55 6.39
N THR A 321 6.86 -8.73 6.66
CA THR A 321 7.33 -9.57 7.76
C THR A 321 6.93 -9.02 9.13
N LYS A 322 7.01 -7.69 9.33
CA LYS A 322 6.55 -7.02 10.56
C LYS A 322 5.03 -7.17 10.77
N GLN A 323 4.24 -7.08 9.71
CA GLN A 323 2.79 -7.25 9.77
C GLN A 323 2.39 -8.68 10.13
N LYS A 324 3.05 -9.70 9.55
CA LYS A 324 2.81 -11.12 9.85
C LYS A 324 3.24 -11.51 11.26
N GLY A 325 4.35 -10.97 11.78
CA GLY A 325 4.81 -11.21 13.16
C GLY A 325 3.84 -10.69 14.23
N ARG A 326 2.91 -9.79 13.88
CA ARG A 326 1.83 -9.33 14.75
C ARG A 326 0.59 -10.22 14.73
N ALA A 327 0.37 -10.97 13.64
CA ALA A 327 -0.70 -11.96 13.53
C ALA A 327 -0.10 -13.34 13.81
N ALA A 328 0.03 -13.72 15.06
CA ALA A 328 0.61 -15.00 15.49
C ALA A 328 -0.15 -16.18 14.86
N GLY A 329 0.44 -16.81 13.84
CA GLY A 329 -0.06 -18.03 13.20
C GLY A 329 0.71 -18.36 11.93
N THR A 330 1.76 -19.16 12.04
CA THR A 330 2.36 -20.11 11.08
C THR A 330 2.01 -19.98 9.58
N ALA A 331 2.25 -18.84 8.94
CA ALA A 331 2.47 -18.78 7.51
C ALA A 331 3.96 -18.51 7.29
N GLY A 332 4.65 -19.40 6.55
CA GLY A 332 6.09 -19.34 6.28
C GLY A 332 6.54 -17.95 5.80
N ALA A 333 7.78 -17.59 6.09
CA ALA A 333 8.39 -16.37 5.61
C ALA A 333 8.29 -16.33 4.07
N LEU A 334 7.98 -15.15 3.50
CA LEU A 334 7.98 -14.95 2.05
C LEU A 334 9.42 -15.06 1.52
N ASP A 335 9.67 -16.01 0.62
CA ASP A 335 10.93 -16.15 -0.11
C ASP A 335 10.90 -15.20 -1.31
N LEU A 336 11.52 -14.03 -1.16
CA LEU A 336 11.68 -13.06 -2.23
C LEU A 336 13.02 -13.29 -2.93
N ARG A 337 12.97 -13.49 -4.25
CA ARG A 337 14.12 -13.86 -5.08
C ARG A 337 14.26 -12.89 -6.26
N ILE A 338 15.43 -12.84 -6.88
CA ILE A 338 15.69 -12.05 -8.08
C ILE A 338 16.18 -12.97 -9.20
N ALA A 339 15.52 -12.92 -10.34
CA ALA A 339 15.99 -13.50 -11.58
C ALA A 339 17.00 -12.52 -12.21
N ARG A 340 18.21 -12.99 -12.43
CA ARG A 340 19.28 -12.19 -13.08
C ARG A 340 19.13 -12.27 -14.59
N LEU A 341 18.73 -11.18 -15.22
CA LEU A 341 18.79 -11.03 -16.66
C LEU A 341 20.18 -10.50 -17.03
N ALA A 342 20.82 -11.06 -18.04
CA ALA A 342 22.17 -10.66 -18.44
C ALA A 342 22.13 -9.34 -19.23
N GLU A 343 23.23 -8.58 -19.19
CA GLU A 343 23.41 -7.45 -20.10
C GLU A 343 23.31 -7.93 -21.56
N GLY A 344 22.43 -7.30 -22.34
CA GLY A 344 22.14 -7.69 -23.72
C GLY A 344 20.98 -8.65 -23.91
N ASP A 345 20.31 -9.10 -22.84
CA ASP A 345 19.10 -9.92 -22.93
C ASP A 345 17.85 -9.11 -23.39
N GLY A 346 17.92 -7.77 -23.37
CA GLY A 346 16.75 -6.92 -23.56
C GLY A 346 15.81 -6.92 -22.35
N ASP A 347 14.62 -6.36 -22.55
CA ASP A 347 13.55 -6.43 -21.54
C ASP A 347 12.95 -7.86 -21.44
N PRO A 348 12.17 -8.19 -20.41
CA PRO A 348 11.54 -9.51 -20.29
C PRO A 348 10.69 -9.91 -21.51
N ASP A 349 9.99 -8.97 -22.20
CA ASP A 349 9.23 -9.21 -23.42
C ASP A 349 10.14 -9.76 -24.54
N GLU A 350 11.30 -9.12 -24.75
CA GLU A 350 12.27 -9.52 -25.77
C GLU A 350 12.92 -10.87 -25.41
N LEU A 351 13.37 -11.03 -24.18
CA LEU A 351 14.01 -12.27 -23.72
C LEU A 351 13.07 -13.47 -23.84
N ILE A 352 11.81 -13.34 -23.39
CA ILE A 352 10.84 -14.43 -23.46
C ILE A 352 10.52 -14.79 -24.92
N ARG A 353 10.47 -13.80 -25.81
CA ARG A 353 10.18 -14.00 -27.24
C ARG A 353 11.32 -14.72 -27.94
N ASP A 354 12.55 -14.25 -27.75
CA ASP A 354 13.70 -14.64 -28.57
C ASP A 354 14.52 -15.78 -27.93
N HIS A 355 14.52 -15.88 -26.60
CA HIS A 355 15.31 -16.84 -25.83
C HIS A 355 14.55 -17.40 -24.63
N PRO A 356 13.41 -18.11 -24.83
CA PRO A 356 12.57 -18.63 -23.75
C PRO A 356 13.31 -19.55 -22.78
N ASP A 357 14.31 -20.31 -23.27
CA ASP A 357 15.12 -21.18 -22.42
C ASP A 357 15.96 -20.36 -21.42
N ARG A 358 16.51 -19.21 -21.84
CA ARG A 358 17.27 -18.31 -20.98
C ARG A 358 16.38 -17.64 -19.93
N TRP A 359 15.15 -17.27 -20.32
CA TRP A 359 14.16 -16.78 -19.37
C TRP A 359 13.85 -17.81 -18.30
N GLN A 360 13.57 -19.05 -18.70
CA GLN A 360 13.29 -20.13 -17.76
C GLN A 360 14.47 -20.36 -16.83
N GLU A 361 15.68 -20.44 -17.37
CA GLU A 361 16.91 -20.59 -16.61
C GLU A 361 17.10 -19.46 -15.58
N ALA A 362 16.89 -18.20 -15.97
CA ALA A 362 16.99 -17.04 -15.08
C ALA A 362 16.00 -17.11 -13.91
N VAL A 363 14.75 -17.53 -14.18
CA VAL A 363 13.72 -17.70 -13.14
C VAL A 363 14.06 -18.88 -12.21
N GLU A 364 14.53 -20.01 -12.75
CA GLU A 364 14.89 -21.20 -11.97
C GLU A 364 16.12 -20.98 -11.11
N LYS A 365 17.15 -20.31 -11.66
CA LYS A 365 18.40 -19.97 -10.96
C LYS A 365 18.31 -18.66 -10.18
N SER A 366 17.11 -18.12 -9.96
CA SER A 366 16.92 -16.91 -9.18
C SER A 366 17.53 -17.05 -7.79
N ILE A 367 18.13 -15.98 -7.30
CA ILE A 367 18.82 -15.94 -6.00
C ILE A 367 17.99 -15.15 -4.98
N PRO A 368 18.15 -15.38 -3.65
CA PRO A 368 17.48 -14.58 -2.63
C PRO A 368 17.74 -13.08 -2.84
N ALA A 369 16.68 -12.27 -2.74
CA ALA A 369 16.77 -10.83 -3.01
C ALA A 369 17.80 -10.12 -2.12
N PHE A 370 17.94 -10.56 -0.87
CA PHE A 370 18.95 -9.99 0.02
C PHE A 370 20.38 -10.36 -0.40
N GLU A 371 20.61 -11.58 -0.89
CA GLU A 371 21.91 -11.99 -1.42
C GLU A 371 22.30 -11.16 -2.64
N PHE A 372 21.37 -10.94 -3.56
CA PHE A 372 21.57 -10.06 -4.71
C PHE A 372 21.94 -8.64 -4.27
N PHE A 373 21.14 -8.05 -3.37
CA PHE A 373 21.36 -6.69 -2.85
C PHE A 373 22.72 -6.57 -2.15
N PHE A 374 23.09 -7.55 -1.33
CA PHE A 374 24.36 -7.58 -0.61
C PHE A 374 25.53 -7.59 -1.58
N THR A 375 25.52 -8.52 -2.54
CA THR A 375 26.60 -8.68 -3.52
C THR A 375 26.72 -7.44 -4.40
N LYS A 376 25.60 -6.97 -4.94
CA LYS A 376 25.57 -5.78 -5.81
C LYS A 376 26.03 -4.51 -5.09
N THR A 377 25.62 -4.34 -3.82
CA THR A 377 26.10 -3.19 -3.01
C THR A 377 27.63 -3.19 -2.89
N LEU A 378 28.25 -4.36 -2.68
CA LEU A 378 29.71 -4.46 -2.59
C LEU A 378 30.41 -4.28 -3.94
N GLU A 379 29.80 -4.70 -5.05
CA GLU A 379 30.32 -4.50 -6.41
C GLU A 379 30.31 -3.01 -6.80
N ASP A 380 29.26 -2.26 -6.39
CA ASP A 380 29.07 -0.85 -6.75
C ASP A 380 29.94 0.11 -5.90
N LEU A 381 30.66 -0.38 -4.88
CA LEU A 381 31.51 0.45 -4.03
C LEU A 381 32.93 0.63 -4.62
N ASP A 382 33.39 1.89 -4.60
CA ASP A 382 34.78 2.21 -4.98
C ASP A 382 35.77 1.75 -3.91
N ARG A 383 36.45 0.64 -4.16
CA ARG A 383 37.42 0.05 -3.25
C ARG A 383 38.80 0.75 -3.26
N SER A 384 38.96 1.84 -4.00
CA SER A 384 40.21 2.59 -4.07
C SER A 384 40.55 3.36 -2.79
N SER A 385 39.54 3.68 -1.98
CA SER A 385 39.66 4.39 -0.69
C SER A 385 39.15 3.54 0.47
N ASP A 386 39.71 3.69 1.68
CA ASP A 386 39.21 2.95 2.87
C ASP A 386 37.78 3.29 3.28
N ALA A 387 37.19 4.36 2.74
CA ALA A 387 35.81 4.79 3.02
C ALA A 387 34.76 3.75 2.60
N TRP A 388 35.06 2.91 1.59
CA TRP A 388 34.11 1.89 1.13
C TRP A 388 33.66 0.92 2.23
N ARG A 389 34.53 0.63 3.21
CA ARG A 389 34.19 -0.28 4.32
C ARG A 389 33.07 0.29 5.18
N GLN A 390 33.19 1.57 5.52
CA GLN A 390 32.13 2.24 6.29
C GLN A 390 30.86 2.37 5.48
N GLU A 391 30.96 2.70 4.20
CA GLU A 391 29.81 2.80 3.31
C GLU A 391 29.10 1.45 3.12
N ALA A 392 29.84 0.34 3.02
CA ALA A 392 29.28 -1.00 2.99
C ALA A 392 28.50 -1.31 4.28
N ILE A 393 29.05 -0.96 5.45
CA ILE A 393 28.38 -1.15 6.73
C ILE A 393 27.10 -0.31 6.79
N ASP A 394 27.17 0.96 6.44
CA ASP A 394 26.03 1.89 6.50
C ASP A 394 24.88 1.47 5.58
N ARG A 395 25.20 0.87 4.40
CA ARG A 395 24.19 0.40 3.45
C ARG A 395 23.62 -0.98 3.79
N LEU A 396 24.43 -1.90 4.34
CA LEU A 396 24.05 -3.31 4.52
C LEU A 396 23.57 -3.64 5.94
N LEU A 397 24.07 -2.96 6.97
CA LEU A 397 23.72 -3.25 8.36
C LEU A 397 22.23 -3.01 8.68
N PRO A 398 21.59 -1.90 8.24
CA PRO A 398 20.18 -1.66 8.50
C PRO A 398 19.25 -2.74 7.90
N PRO A 399 19.40 -3.17 6.64
CA PRO A 399 18.61 -4.27 6.09
C PRO A 399 18.82 -5.61 6.83
N ILE A 400 20.07 -5.95 7.24
CA ILE A 400 20.34 -7.14 8.06
C ILE A 400 19.56 -7.11 9.36
N GLN A 401 19.44 -5.94 9.98
CA GLN A 401 18.67 -5.75 11.21
C GLN A 401 17.17 -5.84 10.99
N GLN A 402 16.66 -5.26 9.91
CA GLN A 402 15.22 -5.17 9.62
C GLN A 402 14.62 -6.49 9.13
N LEU A 403 15.38 -7.26 8.34
CA LEU A 403 14.93 -8.51 7.73
C LEU A 403 15.23 -9.74 8.58
N ALA A 404 15.77 -9.59 9.79
CA ALA A 404 16.15 -10.70 10.66
C ALA A 404 14.96 -11.65 10.92
N ALA A 405 14.77 -12.60 10.01
CA ALA A 405 13.75 -13.65 10.12
C ALA A 405 14.07 -14.64 11.25
N SER A 406 15.38 -14.82 11.53
CA SER A 406 15.88 -15.65 12.63
C SER A 406 17.26 -15.14 13.10
N ALA A 407 17.61 -15.48 14.34
CA ALA A 407 18.94 -15.16 14.88
C ALA A 407 20.08 -15.80 14.04
N GLY A 408 19.86 -17.01 13.51
CA GLY A 408 20.81 -17.68 12.63
C GLY A 408 21.03 -16.95 11.30
N TRP A 409 19.96 -16.51 10.65
CA TRP A 409 20.02 -15.73 9.42
C TRP A 409 20.81 -14.42 9.64
N GLN A 410 20.50 -13.71 10.69
CA GLN A 410 21.18 -12.47 11.04
C GLN A 410 22.66 -12.68 11.31
N ALA A 411 23.02 -13.72 12.09
CA ALA A 411 24.41 -14.07 12.38
C ALA A 411 25.22 -14.39 11.12
N THR A 412 24.63 -15.13 10.18
CA THR A 412 25.28 -15.47 8.90
C THR A 412 25.63 -14.22 8.10
N TRP A 413 24.68 -13.28 7.96
CA TRP A 413 24.92 -12.07 7.18
C TRP A 413 25.84 -11.06 7.88
N LEU A 414 25.81 -10.97 9.20
CA LEU A 414 26.79 -10.20 9.96
C LEU A 414 28.19 -10.75 9.81
N GLN A 415 28.35 -12.08 9.87
CA GLN A 415 29.63 -12.73 9.68
C GLN A 415 30.17 -12.48 8.25
N ARG A 416 29.31 -12.56 7.22
CA ARG A 416 29.69 -12.27 5.84
C ARG A 416 30.11 -10.80 5.66
N LEU A 417 29.34 -9.84 6.23
CA LEU A 417 29.70 -8.41 6.19
C LEU A 417 31.04 -8.15 6.91
N ALA A 418 31.24 -8.78 8.07
CA ALA A 418 32.49 -8.70 8.81
C ALA A 418 33.69 -9.21 8.01
N THR A 419 33.53 -10.34 7.32
CA THR A 419 34.56 -10.93 6.48
C THR A 419 34.92 -10.02 5.29
N GLU A 420 33.90 -9.48 4.61
CA GLU A 420 34.10 -8.59 3.46
C GLU A 420 34.77 -7.26 3.85
N THR A 421 34.36 -6.67 4.97
CA THR A 421 34.85 -5.35 5.42
C THR A 421 36.10 -5.42 6.29
N GLY A 422 36.45 -6.60 6.81
CA GLY A 422 37.54 -6.77 7.75
C GLY A 422 37.25 -6.25 9.17
N VAL A 423 35.97 -5.98 9.49
CA VAL A 423 35.51 -5.45 10.79
C VAL A 423 35.11 -6.61 11.71
N ASP A 424 35.43 -6.50 13.01
CA ASP A 424 35.03 -7.51 13.99
C ASP A 424 33.50 -7.67 14.02
N PRO A 425 32.94 -8.89 13.87
CA PRO A 425 31.50 -9.15 13.92
C PRO A 425 30.84 -8.64 15.22
N ARG A 426 31.58 -8.64 16.34
CA ARG A 426 31.11 -8.12 17.61
C ARG A 426 30.96 -6.59 17.61
N ALA A 427 31.79 -5.89 16.82
CA ALA A 427 31.66 -4.45 16.64
C ALA A 427 30.40 -4.12 15.86
N LEU A 428 30.12 -4.84 14.76
CA LEU A 428 28.88 -4.71 13.98
C LEU A 428 27.64 -5.01 14.84
N GLN A 429 27.71 -6.05 15.67
CA GLN A 429 26.61 -6.42 16.58
C GLN A 429 26.35 -5.36 17.66
N ARG A 430 27.43 -4.72 18.18
CA ARG A 430 27.30 -3.57 19.11
C ARG A 430 26.64 -2.36 18.45
N SER A 431 27.03 -2.04 17.23
CA SER A 431 26.43 -0.95 16.44
C SER A 431 24.94 -1.19 16.20
N MET A 432 24.53 -2.41 15.92
CA MET A 432 23.10 -2.79 15.82
C MET A 432 22.35 -2.64 17.14
N SER A 433 23.00 -3.02 18.25
CA SER A 433 22.39 -2.93 19.59
C SER A 433 22.30 -1.48 20.08
N ALA A 434 23.26 -0.64 19.72
CA ALA A 434 23.26 0.79 20.03
C ALA A 434 22.19 1.56 19.23
N ALA A 435 21.87 1.12 18.03
CA ALA A 435 20.80 1.65 17.19
C ALA A 435 19.37 1.21 17.64
N GLN A 436 19.25 0.28 18.60
CA GLN A 436 17.96 -0.07 19.22
C GLN A 436 17.72 0.86 20.40
N PRO A 437 16.64 1.66 20.42
CA PRO A 437 16.28 2.39 21.63
C PRO A 437 16.06 1.39 22.78
N ASN A 438 16.79 1.59 23.87
CA ASN A 438 16.85 0.77 25.08
C ASN A 438 15.51 0.10 25.43
N ARG A 439 15.40 -1.21 25.25
CA ARG A 439 14.40 -2.03 25.96
C ARG A 439 14.88 -2.14 27.43
N PRO A 440 14.11 -1.66 28.41
CA PRO A 440 14.49 -1.85 29.80
C PRO A 440 14.55 -3.35 30.11
N ARG A 441 15.72 -3.83 30.58
CA ARG A 441 15.87 -5.16 31.16
C ARG A 441 14.88 -5.26 32.33
N GLN A 442 13.93 -6.17 32.27
CA GLN A 442 13.17 -6.61 33.45
C GLN A 442 14.15 -7.19 34.44
N ARG A 443 14.59 -6.38 35.41
CA ARG A 443 15.15 -6.87 36.67
C ARG A 443 13.96 -7.40 37.49
N GLN A 444 14.00 -8.68 37.80
CA GLN A 444 13.20 -9.27 38.87
C GLN A 444 13.41 -8.44 40.13
N ALA A 445 12.39 -7.72 40.53
CA ALA A 445 12.41 -7.00 41.80
C ALA A 445 11.84 -7.92 42.87
N ASN A 446 12.69 -8.26 43.80
CA ASN A 446 12.33 -8.81 45.11
C ASN A 446 11.69 -7.68 45.95
N SER A 447 10.68 -8.07 46.67
CA SER A 447 9.84 -7.24 47.57
C SER A 447 10.62 -6.45 48.60
N GLY A 448 10.20 -5.19 48.85
CA GLY A 448 10.48 -4.51 50.13
C GLY A 448 10.44 -2.98 50.09
N GLN A 449 9.39 -2.44 50.72
CA GLN A 449 9.28 -1.14 51.39
C GLN A 449 9.15 0.19 50.64
N ARG A 450 8.01 0.78 50.90
CA ARG A 450 7.54 2.18 50.95
C ARG A 450 8.57 3.31 50.84
N GLY A 451 8.27 4.28 50.01
CA GLY A 451 8.81 5.65 50.00
C GLY A 451 8.07 6.49 48.99
N GLN A 452 7.33 7.50 49.44
CA GLN A 452 6.71 8.54 48.63
C GLN A 452 7.79 9.32 47.88
N GLU A 453 7.68 9.43 46.56
CA GLU A 453 8.33 10.52 45.82
C GLU A 453 7.55 10.87 44.56
N VAL A 454 7.19 12.10 44.53
CA VAL A 454 6.91 13.10 43.49
C VAL A 454 6.94 12.61 42.03
N VAL A 455 5.80 12.82 41.39
CA VAL A 455 5.56 12.69 39.97
C VAL A 455 6.35 13.73 39.18
N THR A 456 7.44 13.32 38.53
CA THR A 456 8.03 14.04 37.40
C THR A 456 8.52 13.01 36.40
N GLY A 457 8.00 13.10 35.17
CA GLY A 457 8.54 12.35 34.05
C GLY A 457 7.49 11.56 33.25
N THR A 458 6.64 12.24 32.51
CA THR A 458 5.84 11.61 31.45
C THR A 458 6.76 11.26 30.29
N THR A 459 7.39 10.09 30.36
CA THR A 459 8.17 9.54 29.24
C THR A 459 7.22 9.15 28.11
N ALA A 460 7.53 9.66 26.93
CA ALA A 460 6.90 9.37 25.65
C ALA A 460 6.82 7.84 25.38
N ARG A 461 5.75 7.20 25.82
CA ARG A 461 5.37 5.83 25.43
C ARG A 461 3.98 5.84 24.82
N GLY A 462 3.96 5.60 23.52
CA GLY A 462 2.75 5.23 22.80
C GLY A 462 2.32 6.26 21.77
N LEU A 463 2.93 6.22 20.59
CA LEU A 463 2.34 6.66 19.31
C LEU A 463 3.34 6.35 18.16
N ALA A 464 3.83 5.11 18.08
CA ALA A 464 4.45 4.61 16.85
C ALA A 464 3.32 4.21 15.89
N GLY A 465 2.83 5.19 15.11
CA GLY A 465 1.79 4.93 14.12
C GLY A 465 0.99 6.13 13.64
N ASP A 466 1.22 7.34 14.17
CA ASP A 466 0.53 8.55 13.66
C ASP A 466 1.32 9.18 12.49
N PRO A 467 0.79 9.13 11.24
CA PRO A 467 1.44 9.75 10.09
C PRO A 467 1.65 11.26 10.24
N GLY A 468 0.78 11.94 10.99
CA GLY A 468 0.89 13.37 11.27
C GLY A 468 2.13 13.71 12.10
N LEU A 469 2.48 12.84 13.03
CA LEU A 469 3.70 12.97 13.83
C LEU A 469 4.96 12.92 12.96
N GLY A 470 4.98 12.03 11.96
CA GLY A 470 6.09 11.93 11.01
C GLY A 470 6.27 13.22 10.19
N ILE A 471 5.19 13.87 9.79
CA ILE A 471 5.23 15.15 9.06
C ILE A 471 5.72 16.27 9.97
N GLU A 472 5.23 16.37 11.20
CA GLU A 472 5.70 17.37 12.18
C GLU A 472 7.20 17.23 12.46
N GLN A 473 7.67 16.01 12.70
CA GLN A 473 9.08 15.75 12.96
C GLN A 473 9.97 16.07 11.77
N ALA A 474 9.54 15.74 10.55
CA ALA A 474 10.28 16.03 9.33
C ALA A 474 10.40 17.54 9.11
N LEU A 475 9.31 18.28 9.30
CA LEU A 475 9.30 19.74 9.21
C LEU A 475 10.20 20.36 10.29
N LEU A 476 10.06 19.94 11.55
CA LEU A 476 10.85 20.48 12.65
C LEU A 476 12.35 20.17 12.50
N THR A 477 12.71 18.98 12.00
CA THR A 477 14.10 18.63 11.65
C THR A 477 14.67 19.57 10.60
N LEU A 478 13.89 19.88 9.56
CA LEU A 478 14.29 20.81 8.52
C LEU A 478 14.51 22.22 9.07
N LEU A 479 13.61 22.70 9.93
CA LEU A 479 13.68 24.02 10.57
C LEU A 479 14.88 24.14 11.51
N LEU A 480 15.16 23.12 12.32
CA LEU A 480 16.31 23.09 13.26
C LEU A 480 17.67 23.08 12.55
N LYS A 481 17.72 22.59 11.32
CA LYS A 481 18.97 22.62 10.53
C LYS A 481 19.31 23.99 9.97
N LEU A 482 18.33 24.88 9.91
CA LEU A 482 18.52 26.23 9.35
C LEU A 482 18.70 27.28 10.40
N LEU A 483 18.02 27.13 11.54
CA LEU A 483 17.99 28.04 12.69
C LEU A 483 17.45 29.46 12.38
N VAL A 484 17.78 30.04 11.24
CA VAL A 484 17.31 31.37 10.83
C VAL A 484 16.24 31.26 9.76
N LEU A 485 15.01 31.61 10.14
CA LEU A 485 13.85 31.52 9.25
C LEU A 485 13.59 32.85 8.56
N PRO A 486 13.36 32.90 7.22
CA PRO A 486 12.86 34.08 6.54
C PRO A 486 11.55 34.59 7.19
N PRO A 487 11.26 35.90 7.21
CA PRO A 487 10.11 36.47 7.92
C PRO A 487 8.76 35.89 7.49
N ASP A 488 8.57 35.64 6.20
CA ASP A 488 7.40 35.05 5.58
C ASP A 488 7.22 33.57 5.99
N VAL A 489 8.31 32.83 6.09
CA VAL A 489 8.32 31.43 6.54
C VAL A 489 8.05 31.32 8.03
N ALA A 490 8.64 32.21 8.85
CA ALA A 490 8.47 32.18 10.30
C ALA A 490 7.01 32.38 10.74
N GLY A 491 6.28 33.30 10.11
CA GLY A 491 4.85 33.50 10.36
C GLY A 491 4.03 32.23 10.04
N ALA A 492 4.25 31.63 8.87
CA ALA A 492 3.54 30.44 8.45
C ALA A 492 3.85 29.21 9.33
N VAL A 493 5.08 29.11 9.85
CA VAL A 493 5.52 28.05 10.78
C VAL A 493 4.89 28.24 12.17
N ALA A 494 4.81 29.47 12.67
CA ALA A 494 4.18 29.78 13.95
C ALA A 494 2.68 29.46 13.97
N GLU A 495 1.98 29.71 12.86
CA GLU A 495 0.54 29.47 12.69
C GLU A 495 0.21 28.02 12.29
N ALA A 496 1.20 27.18 12.07
CA ALA A 496 0.96 25.79 11.64
C ALA A 496 0.25 24.97 12.74
N PRO A 497 -0.58 23.98 12.36
CA PRO A 497 -1.37 23.20 13.31
C PRO A 497 -0.54 22.11 14.00
N TRP A 498 0.43 22.52 14.81
CA TRP A 498 1.25 21.63 15.65
C TRP A 498 0.38 20.97 16.73
N GLU A 499 0.32 19.66 16.77
CA GLU A 499 -0.48 18.92 17.74
C GLU A 499 0.31 18.65 19.04
N ARG A 500 1.62 18.40 18.90
CA ARG A 500 2.47 18.13 20.06
C ARG A 500 2.89 19.42 20.75
N PRO A 501 2.67 19.52 22.08
CA PRO A 501 3.15 20.66 22.85
C PRO A 501 4.67 20.84 22.75
N GLU A 502 5.43 19.74 22.73
CA GLU A 502 6.89 19.74 22.61
C GLU A 502 7.36 20.37 21.29
N HIS A 503 6.70 20.03 20.19
CA HIS A 503 7.03 20.60 18.88
C HIS A 503 6.71 22.09 18.83
N ARG A 504 5.57 22.50 19.40
CA ARG A 504 5.15 23.91 19.47
C ARG A 504 6.15 24.74 20.26
N MET A 505 6.62 24.25 21.41
CA MET A 505 7.60 24.95 22.24
C MET A 505 8.95 25.13 21.53
N ILE A 506 9.42 24.13 20.78
CA ILE A 506 10.65 24.24 19.99
C ILE A 506 10.45 25.24 18.84
N VAL A 507 9.28 25.25 18.20
CA VAL A 507 8.95 26.21 17.15
C VAL A 507 8.87 27.65 17.69
N GLU A 508 8.28 27.87 18.84
CA GLU A 508 8.24 29.18 19.50
C GLU A 508 9.66 29.70 19.80
N ALA A 509 10.54 28.82 20.28
CA ALA A 509 11.95 29.15 20.46
C ALA A 509 12.63 29.50 19.13
N LEU A 510 12.39 28.74 18.03
CA LEU A 510 12.94 29.03 16.70
C LEU A 510 12.46 30.35 16.13
N VAL A 511 11.17 30.66 16.26
CA VAL A 511 10.59 31.91 15.78
C VAL A 511 11.14 33.10 16.56
N GLY A 512 11.33 32.97 17.87
CA GLY A 512 12.02 33.98 18.72
C GLY A 512 13.50 34.14 18.38
N TRP A 513 14.19 33.04 18.07
CA TRP A 513 15.61 33.03 17.70
C TRP A 513 15.91 33.76 16.38
N ARG A 514 14.93 33.85 15.49
CA ARG A 514 15.03 34.58 14.19
C ARG A 514 15.71 35.95 14.29
N GLU A 515 15.46 36.66 15.38
CA GLU A 515 15.96 38.03 15.54
C GLU A 515 17.46 38.08 15.86
N SER A 516 18.06 36.96 16.29
CA SER A 516 19.48 36.91 16.64
C SER A 516 20.43 36.90 15.46
N GLN A 517 19.97 36.55 14.26
CA GLN A 517 20.77 36.32 13.05
C GLN A 517 21.98 35.38 13.26
N ASN A 518 21.92 34.53 14.27
CA ASN A 518 22.99 33.61 14.63
C ASN A 518 22.63 32.19 14.21
N TYR A 519 23.56 31.48 13.55
CA TYR A 519 23.38 30.12 13.04
C TYR A 519 23.97 29.07 14.00
N ASP A 520 24.33 29.45 15.22
CA ASP A 520 24.92 28.54 16.20
C ASP A 520 23.82 27.77 16.95
N PHE A 521 23.76 26.47 16.68
CA PHE A 521 22.79 25.58 17.31
C PHE A 521 22.97 25.43 18.82
N LEU A 522 24.20 25.49 19.31
CA LEU A 522 24.48 25.38 20.75
C LEU A 522 23.93 26.58 21.51
N LEU A 523 24.09 27.79 20.95
CA LEU A 523 23.50 28.99 21.52
C LEU A 523 21.97 28.99 21.40
N PHE A 524 21.42 28.49 20.30
CA PHE A 524 19.97 28.29 20.17
C PHE A 524 19.43 27.36 21.24
N GLN A 525 20.14 26.29 21.59
CA GLN A 525 19.74 25.33 22.63
C GLN A 525 19.50 25.98 24.00
N GLU A 526 20.14 27.11 24.29
CA GLU A 526 19.91 27.85 25.53
C GLU A 526 18.50 28.45 25.60
N THR A 527 17.86 28.70 24.45
CA THR A 527 16.48 29.20 24.37
C THR A 527 15.43 28.11 24.43
N VAL A 528 15.83 26.86 24.21
CA VAL A 528 14.95 25.69 24.28
C VAL A 528 14.80 25.24 25.75
N PRO A 529 13.58 24.96 26.24
CA PRO A 529 13.37 24.43 27.57
C PRO A 529 14.25 23.20 27.84
N ASP A 530 14.87 23.14 29.05
CA ASP A 530 15.84 22.09 29.41
C ASP A 530 15.32 20.67 29.14
N ALA A 531 14.04 20.42 29.40
CA ALA A 531 13.39 19.13 29.16
C ALA A 531 13.33 18.72 27.69
N LEU A 532 13.48 19.67 26.74
CA LEU A 532 13.36 19.44 25.31
C LEU A 532 14.70 19.55 24.55
N ARG A 533 15.79 19.94 25.24
CA ARG A 533 17.11 20.09 24.60
C ARG A 533 17.60 18.80 23.96
N ALA A 534 17.60 17.70 24.70
CA ALA A 534 18.02 16.41 24.16
C ALA A 534 17.16 15.95 22.96
N TYR A 535 15.87 16.26 22.99
CA TYR A 535 14.98 15.93 21.87
C TYR A 535 15.23 16.81 20.65
N SER A 536 15.50 18.11 20.81
CA SER A 536 15.84 18.99 19.71
C SER A 536 17.21 18.65 19.09
N GLU A 537 18.19 18.19 19.90
CA GLU A 537 19.46 17.64 19.41
C GLU A 537 19.25 16.37 18.60
N GLU A 538 18.43 15.45 19.07
CA GLU A 538 18.08 14.24 18.32
C GLU A 538 17.47 14.57 16.95
N LEU A 539 16.56 15.55 16.90
CA LEU A 539 15.93 15.98 15.64
C LEU A 539 16.94 16.64 14.70
N GLN A 540 17.78 17.53 15.22
CA GLN A 540 18.80 18.22 14.43
C GLN A 540 19.85 17.26 13.86
N ALA A 541 20.23 16.24 14.61
CA ALA A 541 21.19 15.21 14.19
C ALA A 541 20.64 14.23 13.14
N LYS A 542 19.32 14.20 12.88
CA LYS A 542 18.74 13.32 11.86
C LYS A 542 19.32 13.62 10.49
N ASN A 543 19.71 12.58 9.75
CA ASN A 543 20.26 12.71 8.40
C ASN A 543 19.15 13.04 7.37
N THR A 544 18.70 14.30 7.37
CA THR A 544 17.73 14.84 6.42
C THR A 544 18.47 15.72 5.43
N PRO A 545 18.43 15.42 4.12
CA PRO A 545 19.10 16.25 3.13
C PRO A 545 18.47 17.64 3.13
N LEU A 546 19.34 18.68 3.17
CA LEU A 546 18.90 20.07 3.02
C LEU A 546 18.64 20.34 1.54
N PRO A 547 17.55 20.99 1.20
CA PRO A 547 17.37 21.51 -0.15
C PRO A 547 18.36 22.64 -0.43
N ASP A 548 18.68 22.87 -1.71
CA ASP A 548 19.52 23.99 -2.14
C ASP A 548 18.96 25.32 -1.59
N GLU A 549 19.82 26.30 -1.28
CA GLU A 549 19.45 27.56 -0.63
C GLU A 549 18.25 28.26 -1.28
N GLY A 550 18.16 28.26 -2.62
CA GLY A 550 17.04 28.86 -3.37
C GLY A 550 15.71 28.07 -3.31
N LYS A 551 15.72 26.82 -2.84
CA LYS A 551 14.53 25.92 -2.82
C LYS A 551 13.96 25.73 -1.42
N PHE A 552 14.59 26.32 -0.43
CA PHE A 552 14.28 26.08 0.95
C PHE A 552 12.87 26.53 1.34
N GLY A 553 12.48 27.76 0.97
CA GLY A 553 11.13 28.26 1.22
C GLY A 553 10.03 27.36 0.63
N VAL A 554 10.27 26.84 -0.59
CA VAL A 554 9.35 25.89 -1.25
C VAL A 554 9.28 24.57 -0.50
N ALA A 555 10.39 24.07 0.02
CA ALA A 555 10.41 22.82 0.80
C ALA A 555 9.64 22.96 2.13
N VAL A 556 9.85 24.06 2.86
CA VAL A 556 9.10 24.36 4.09
C VAL A 556 7.61 24.53 3.77
N ALA A 557 7.26 25.33 2.76
CA ALA A 557 5.87 25.52 2.34
C ALA A 557 5.20 24.18 1.99
N SER A 558 5.88 23.29 1.26
CA SER A 558 5.37 21.96 0.93
C SER A 558 5.09 21.10 2.18
N HIS A 559 5.95 21.14 3.20
CA HIS A 559 5.73 20.41 4.44
C HIS A 559 4.60 21.02 5.27
N LEU A 560 4.48 22.33 5.32
CA LEU A 560 3.39 23.04 5.99
C LEU A 560 2.04 22.70 5.37
N GLU A 561 1.92 22.73 4.04
CA GLU A 561 0.69 22.37 3.34
C GLU A 561 0.31 20.90 3.55
N ARG A 562 1.30 19.99 3.56
CA ARG A 562 1.07 18.57 3.90
C ARG A 562 0.55 18.39 5.32
N LEU A 563 1.10 19.12 6.29
CA LEU A 563 0.65 19.07 7.67
C LEU A 563 -0.78 19.59 7.81
N ARG A 564 -1.10 20.71 7.18
CA ARG A 564 -2.46 21.30 7.15
C ARG A 564 -3.46 20.35 6.49
N SER A 565 -3.14 19.81 5.32
CA SER A 565 -4.00 18.84 4.62
C SER A 565 -4.25 17.59 5.47
N PHE A 566 -3.22 17.04 6.11
CA PHE A 566 -3.37 15.90 7.00
C PHE A 566 -4.31 16.21 8.18
N ARG A 567 -4.17 17.36 8.83
CA ARG A 567 -5.02 17.76 9.97
C ARG A 567 -6.47 17.99 9.56
N LEU A 568 -6.71 18.64 8.43
CA LEU A 568 -8.06 18.85 7.92
C LEU A 568 -8.73 17.52 7.53
N LYS A 569 -8.00 16.58 6.90
CA LYS A 569 -8.51 15.25 6.58
C LYS A 569 -8.84 14.45 7.84
N ALA A 570 -8.05 14.57 8.91
CA ALA A 570 -8.35 13.97 10.21
C ALA A 570 -9.59 14.59 10.88
N GLN A 571 -9.77 15.91 10.80
CA GLN A 571 -10.99 16.59 11.30
C GLN A 571 -12.22 16.18 10.50
N LEU A 572 -12.12 16.10 9.18
CA LEU A 572 -13.19 15.63 8.30
C LEU A 572 -13.62 14.20 8.65
N THR A 573 -12.67 13.31 8.89
CA THR A 573 -12.94 11.93 9.29
C THR A 573 -13.71 11.89 10.62
N ARG A 574 -13.28 12.68 11.63
CA ARG A 574 -13.97 12.76 12.91
C ARG A 574 -15.40 13.33 12.76
N ALA A 575 -15.56 14.37 11.92
CA ALA A 575 -16.87 14.95 11.65
C ALA A 575 -17.81 13.91 11.02
N TYR A 576 -17.35 13.10 10.07
CA TYR A 576 -18.14 12.02 9.49
C TYR A 576 -18.51 10.91 10.48
N GLN A 577 -17.66 10.61 11.47
CA GLN A 577 -17.95 9.61 12.49
C GLN A 577 -19.09 10.02 13.41
N VAL A 578 -19.23 11.32 13.70
CA VAL A 578 -20.25 11.87 14.62
C VAL A 578 -21.58 12.15 13.89
N LEU A 579 -21.55 12.42 12.58
CA LEU A 579 -22.74 12.78 11.79
C LEU A 579 -23.95 11.82 11.92
N PRO A 580 -23.77 10.48 12.01
CA PRO A 580 -24.90 9.56 12.18
C PRO A 580 -25.62 9.69 13.52
N GLU A 581 -24.94 10.21 14.56
CA GLU A 581 -25.45 10.34 15.92
C GLU A 581 -26.22 11.66 16.14
N LEU A 582 -26.09 12.60 15.19
CA LEU A 582 -26.71 13.93 15.27
C LEU A 582 -28.06 13.99 14.55
N SER A 583 -28.98 14.81 15.05
CA SER A 583 -30.28 15.06 14.46
C SER A 583 -30.66 16.56 14.48
N GLY A 584 -31.63 16.97 13.68
CA GLY A 584 -32.15 18.34 13.66
C GLY A 584 -31.11 19.40 13.28
N GLU A 585 -31.09 20.51 14.02
CA GLU A 585 -30.18 21.65 13.78
C GLU A 585 -28.71 21.28 13.95
N ASP A 586 -28.36 20.40 14.90
CA ASP A 586 -26.97 19.95 15.13
C ASP A 586 -26.40 19.23 13.91
N ARG A 587 -27.21 18.38 13.26
CA ARG A 587 -26.84 17.70 12.04
C ARG A 587 -26.62 18.67 10.87
N THR A 588 -27.46 19.68 10.76
CA THR A 588 -27.36 20.72 9.72
C THR A 588 -26.07 21.52 9.90
N MET A 589 -25.73 21.89 11.13
CA MET A 589 -24.50 22.61 11.47
C MET A 589 -23.25 21.76 11.23
N ALA A 590 -23.29 20.49 11.58
CA ALA A 590 -22.20 19.55 11.31
C ALA A 590 -21.99 19.33 9.80
N LEU A 591 -23.04 19.25 9.00
CA LEU A 591 -22.94 19.17 7.53
C LEU A 591 -22.33 20.44 6.92
N ALA A 592 -22.66 21.62 7.42
CA ALA A 592 -22.03 22.87 7.00
C ALA A 592 -20.53 22.88 7.31
N THR A 593 -20.13 22.39 8.49
CA THR A 593 -18.72 22.24 8.88
C THR A 593 -17.99 21.26 7.97
N VAL A 594 -18.60 20.13 7.65
CA VAL A 594 -18.06 19.15 6.68
C VAL A 594 -17.84 19.79 5.31
N GLY A 595 -18.79 20.57 4.82
CA GLY A 595 -18.66 21.33 3.57
C GLY A 595 -17.45 22.27 3.59
N GLN A 596 -17.31 23.07 4.65
CA GLN A 596 -16.16 23.97 4.81
C GLN A 596 -14.81 23.23 4.84
N LEU A 597 -14.72 22.10 5.53
CA LEU A 597 -13.51 21.29 5.59
C LEU A 597 -13.14 20.71 4.20
N ILE A 598 -14.13 20.30 3.42
CA ILE A 598 -13.91 19.80 2.05
C ILE A 598 -13.37 20.90 1.16
N ASP A 599 -13.92 22.11 1.22
CA ASP A 599 -13.46 23.23 0.42
C ASP A 599 -12.02 23.64 0.81
N GLN A 600 -11.72 23.71 2.10
CA GLN A 600 -10.36 23.98 2.58
C GLN A 600 -9.34 22.92 2.12
N ILE A 601 -9.71 21.64 2.14
CA ILE A 601 -8.83 20.55 1.64
C ILE A 601 -8.60 20.71 0.14
N ARG A 602 -9.62 21.04 -0.63
CA ARG A 602 -9.50 21.26 -2.08
C ARG A 602 -8.54 22.39 -2.42
N ASP A 603 -8.64 23.52 -1.70
CA ASP A 603 -7.75 24.67 -1.90
C ASP A 603 -6.31 24.33 -1.56
N LEU A 604 -6.08 23.58 -0.49
CA LEU A 604 -4.76 23.10 -0.10
C LEU A 604 -4.15 22.11 -1.11
N ASP A 605 -4.94 21.16 -1.59
CA ASP A 605 -4.48 20.19 -2.59
C ASP A 605 -4.09 20.91 -3.90
N ALA A 606 -4.82 21.96 -4.32
CA ALA A 606 -4.47 22.81 -5.46
C ALA A 606 -3.15 23.61 -5.23
N ASN A 607 -2.93 24.11 -4.01
CA ASN A 607 -1.69 24.79 -3.66
C ASN A 607 -0.49 23.83 -3.66
N MET A 608 -0.64 22.61 -3.14
CA MET A 608 0.40 21.59 -3.18
C MET A 608 0.79 21.23 -4.62
N GLU A 609 -0.17 21.17 -5.54
CA GLU A 609 0.10 20.91 -6.94
C GLU A 609 0.94 22.03 -7.58
N LYS A 610 0.62 23.31 -7.30
CA LYS A 610 1.41 24.47 -7.73
C LYS A 610 2.85 24.42 -7.18
N LEU A 611 3.02 24.10 -5.90
CA LEU A 611 4.33 23.96 -5.27
C LEU A 611 5.16 22.83 -5.90
N SER A 612 4.52 21.71 -6.25
CA SER A 612 5.15 20.60 -6.95
C SER A 612 5.63 20.99 -8.36
N GLN A 613 4.84 21.77 -9.09
CA GLN A 613 5.20 22.29 -10.42
C GLN A 613 6.40 23.25 -10.34
N LEU A 614 6.44 24.16 -9.35
CA LEU A 614 7.56 25.05 -9.13
C LEU A 614 8.86 24.31 -8.80
N THR A 615 8.76 23.22 -8.03
CA THR A 615 9.91 22.36 -7.73
C THR A 615 10.42 21.67 -8.99
N SER A 616 9.53 21.21 -9.87
CA SER A 616 9.86 20.52 -11.12
C SER A 616 10.45 21.46 -12.16
N GLN A 617 9.91 22.68 -12.31
CA GLN A 617 10.43 23.69 -13.26
C GLN A 617 11.83 24.17 -12.89
N SER A 618 12.14 24.30 -11.60
CA SER A 618 13.48 24.69 -11.15
C SER A 618 14.55 23.64 -11.46
N VAL A 619 14.18 22.38 -11.57
CA VAL A 619 15.08 21.27 -11.99
C VAL A 619 15.36 21.34 -13.50
N LEU A 620 14.37 21.69 -14.32
CA LEU A 620 14.54 21.81 -15.78
C LEU A 620 15.42 23.00 -16.18
N MET A 621 15.35 24.13 -15.47
CA MET A 621 16.21 25.29 -15.74
C MET A 621 17.68 25.11 -15.32
N GLN A 622 18.00 24.17 -14.41
CA GLN A 622 19.38 23.87 -14.02
C GLN A 622 20.10 22.91 -14.98
N HIS A 623 19.37 22.18 -15.81
CA HIS A 623 19.95 21.24 -16.78
C HIS A 623 19.97 21.75 -18.23
N GLY A 624 19.69 23.03 -18.49
CA GLY A 624 19.97 23.70 -19.76
C GLY A 624 19.26 23.10 -20.97
N VAL A 625 17.97 22.76 -20.84
CA VAL A 625 17.09 22.40 -21.97
C VAL A 625 15.94 23.38 -22.03
#